data_27b2bbe55943686bdaf73f59a8c61b5a
#
_entry.id   27b2bbe55943686bdaf73f59a8c61b5a
#
_cell.length_a   1.000
_cell.length_b   1.000
_cell.length_c   1.000
_cell.angle_alpha   90.00
_cell.angle_beta   90.00
_cell.angle_gamma   90.00
#
_symmetry.space_group_name_H-M   'P 1'
#
loop_
_entity.id
_entity.type
_entity.pdbx_description
1 polymer ?
#
loop_
_entity_poly.entity_id
_entity_poly.type
_entity_poly.pdbx_seq_one_letter_code
_entity_poly.pdbx_strand_id
1 'polypeptide(L)'
;MLFRSPIQDSKGKCFAVVAFDTNEPEELFIITAVEFLKNTGRQILSSNYYGRLLPGDGLMIVDKDKVIIAANRTARHLFKVQGLSNLVGRRTNSLQINWPLVGMVLKTGVAEGKEIDMQGLLLAMRVIPVTNRPDTAAAIVILQDITELKKKDTELLIKSVVIREIHHRVKNNLQTIASLLRLQARRAHTDETKLVLRDCINRVTSIAVVHEFLSQQDSGKIDVAVAAQGIYEAIIASMADPNLKLQTSFKADNVLLPSDKATSIALVLNELLQNSLDHAFAGRCCGRFDVEFYKIPGSYCLKICDDGNGLPPGFVLDEQTSLGLKIIKTMVEADLRGTFTIEALKHGTCAVVTIPSELEGSE
;
A
#
# COMPACT_ATOMS: atom_id res chain seq x y z
N MET A 1 -31.28 -27.11 9.83
CA MET A 1 -31.51 -27.44 8.39
C MET A 1 -31.14 -26.22 7.57
N LEU A 2 -30.23 -26.37 6.63
CA LEU A 2 -29.77 -25.22 5.84
C LEU A 2 -30.69 -25.04 4.64
N PHE A 3 -31.49 -23.97 4.64
CA PHE A 3 -32.27 -23.59 3.46
C PHE A 3 -31.43 -22.67 2.57
N ARG A 4 -31.40 -22.98 1.28
CA ARG A 4 -30.75 -22.17 0.26
C ARG A 4 -31.80 -21.65 -0.71
N SER A 5 -32.03 -20.34 -0.77
CA SER A 5 -32.91 -19.73 -1.76
C SER A 5 -32.08 -18.93 -2.76
N PRO A 6 -32.08 -19.28 -4.05
CA PRO A 6 -31.42 -18.50 -5.07
C PRO A 6 -32.17 -17.20 -5.31
N ILE A 7 -31.45 -16.08 -5.38
CA ILE A 7 -31.98 -14.80 -5.81
C ILE A 7 -31.62 -14.64 -7.29
N GLN A 8 -32.64 -14.52 -8.12
CA GLN A 8 -32.52 -14.40 -9.57
C GLN A 8 -32.90 -13.00 -10.03
N ASP A 9 -32.23 -12.50 -11.09
CA ASP A 9 -32.64 -11.27 -11.75
C ASP A 9 -33.89 -11.47 -12.60
N SER A 10 -34.37 -10.41 -13.23
CA SER A 10 -35.54 -10.45 -14.12
C SER A 10 -35.38 -11.35 -15.36
N LYS A 11 -34.15 -11.86 -15.60
CA LYS A 11 -33.83 -12.81 -16.69
C LYS A 11 -33.58 -14.23 -16.17
N GLY A 12 -33.84 -14.51 -14.88
CA GLY A 12 -33.66 -15.83 -14.27
C GLY A 12 -32.23 -16.18 -13.93
N LYS A 13 -31.27 -15.25 -14.05
CA LYS A 13 -29.86 -15.49 -13.69
C LYS A 13 -29.67 -15.35 -12.18
N CYS A 14 -29.19 -16.42 -11.54
CA CYS A 14 -28.86 -16.40 -10.11
C CYS A 14 -27.66 -15.49 -9.86
N PHE A 15 -27.83 -14.45 -9.04
CA PHE A 15 -26.76 -13.53 -8.64
C PHE A 15 -26.41 -13.60 -7.15
N ALA A 16 -27.24 -14.26 -6.34
CA ALA A 16 -26.96 -14.51 -4.93
C ALA A 16 -27.70 -15.77 -4.45
N VAL A 17 -27.16 -16.39 -3.39
CA VAL A 17 -27.84 -17.47 -2.67
C VAL A 17 -27.88 -17.05 -1.20
N VAL A 18 -29.08 -16.99 -0.64
CA VAL A 18 -29.26 -16.74 0.79
C VAL A 18 -29.38 -18.08 1.48
N ALA A 19 -28.47 -18.35 2.43
CA ALA A 19 -28.49 -19.56 3.24
C ALA A 19 -28.84 -19.20 4.69
N PHE A 20 -29.85 -19.86 5.25
CA PHE A 20 -30.27 -19.71 6.64
C PHE A 20 -30.20 -21.04 7.37
N ASP A 21 -29.70 -21.01 8.60
CA ASP A 21 -29.79 -22.16 9.51
C ASP A 21 -31.06 -21.97 10.37
N THR A 22 -32.10 -22.76 10.10
CA THR A 22 -33.38 -22.64 10.80
C THR A 22 -33.55 -23.81 11.74
N ASN A 23 -33.34 -23.56 13.03
CA ASN A 23 -33.83 -24.42 14.10
C ASN A 23 -35.04 -23.84 14.85
N GLU A 24 -35.61 -22.71 14.38
CA GLU A 24 -36.77 -22.07 14.99
C GLU A 24 -37.77 -21.61 13.92
N PRO A 25 -39.08 -21.47 14.22
CA PRO A 25 -40.13 -21.09 13.26
C PRO A 25 -40.07 -19.63 12.91
N GLU A 26 -39.07 -19.22 12.16
CA GLU A 26 -38.92 -17.84 11.64
C GLU A 26 -39.29 -17.79 10.14
N GLU A 27 -40.35 -18.52 9.75
CA GLU A 27 -40.83 -18.48 8.35
C GLU A 27 -41.12 -17.07 7.85
N LEU A 28 -41.69 -16.22 8.72
CA LEU A 28 -41.98 -14.81 8.41
C LEU A 28 -40.70 -14.01 8.13
N PHE A 29 -39.63 -14.28 8.88
CA PHE A 29 -38.33 -13.63 8.68
C PHE A 29 -37.71 -14.01 7.35
N ILE A 30 -37.76 -15.29 7.00
CA ILE A 30 -37.22 -15.82 5.74
C ILE A 30 -38.02 -15.25 4.56
N ILE A 31 -39.35 -15.28 4.63
CA ILE A 31 -40.22 -14.77 3.57
C ILE A 31 -39.99 -13.27 3.38
N THR A 32 -39.95 -12.49 4.46
CA THR A 32 -39.74 -11.03 4.40
C THR A 32 -38.35 -10.69 3.88
N ALA A 33 -37.31 -11.41 4.30
CA ALA A 33 -35.95 -11.19 3.83
C ALA A 33 -35.79 -11.59 2.33
N VAL A 34 -36.41 -12.67 1.88
CA VAL A 34 -36.38 -13.10 0.49
C VAL A 34 -37.18 -12.17 -0.41
N GLU A 35 -38.36 -11.72 0.02
CA GLU A 35 -39.17 -10.75 -0.71
C GLU A 35 -38.47 -9.39 -0.81
N PHE A 36 -37.84 -8.96 0.27
CA PHE A 36 -36.99 -7.77 0.31
C PHE A 36 -35.85 -7.84 -0.70
N LEU A 37 -35.09 -8.93 -0.70
CA LEU A 37 -33.97 -9.11 -1.62
C LEU A 37 -34.42 -9.20 -3.09
N LYS A 38 -35.60 -9.72 -3.36
CA LYS A 38 -36.21 -9.73 -4.71
C LYS A 38 -36.57 -8.32 -5.19
N ASN A 39 -37.11 -7.48 -4.31
CA ASN A 39 -37.64 -6.16 -4.66
C ASN A 39 -36.58 -5.03 -4.60
N THR A 40 -35.54 -5.20 -3.80
CA THR A 40 -34.53 -4.16 -3.53
C THR A 40 -33.19 -4.43 -4.20
N GLY A 41 -33.02 -5.58 -4.86
CA GLY A 41 -31.74 -5.99 -5.47
C GLY A 41 -31.11 -4.97 -6.43
N ARG A 42 -31.94 -4.09 -7.03
CA ARG A 42 -31.43 -2.98 -7.88
C ARG A 42 -30.84 -1.82 -7.09
N GLN A 43 -31.34 -1.51 -5.89
CA GLN A 43 -30.84 -0.41 -5.06
C GLN A 43 -29.61 -0.80 -4.23
N ILE A 44 -29.53 -2.09 -3.84
CA ILE A 44 -28.39 -2.61 -3.06
C ILE A 44 -27.11 -2.65 -3.89
N LEU A 45 -27.21 -2.91 -5.20
CA LEU A 45 -26.07 -3.02 -6.11
C LEU A 45 -25.45 -1.67 -6.54
N SER A 46 -26.14 -0.54 -6.27
CA SER A 46 -25.71 0.78 -6.75
C SER A 46 -24.96 1.63 -5.73
N SER A 47 -24.85 1.21 -4.47
CA SER A 47 -24.15 1.99 -3.46
C SER A 47 -22.89 1.28 -2.94
N ASN A 48 -21.76 1.99 -2.95
CA ASN A 48 -20.45 1.55 -2.42
C ASN A 48 -20.46 1.18 -0.92
N TYR A 49 -21.59 1.33 -0.23
CA TYR A 49 -21.77 1.06 1.20
C TYR A 49 -22.23 -0.36 1.53
N TYR A 50 -22.57 -1.19 0.54
CA TYR A 50 -23.16 -2.50 0.79
C TYR A 50 -22.13 -3.62 0.60
N GLY A 51 -21.39 -3.96 1.64
CA GLY A 51 -20.65 -5.21 1.74
C GLY A 51 -21.61 -6.43 1.69
N ARG A 52 -21.08 -7.60 1.34
CA ARG A 52 -21.84 -8.87 1.37
C ARG A 52 -22.36 -9.12 2.78
N LEU A 53 -23.60 -9.62 2.89
CA LEU A 53 -24.12 -10.20 4.12
C LEU A 53 -23.28 -11.43 4.47
N LEU A 54 -22.74 -11.43 5.69
CA LEU A 54 -21.95 -12.54 6.22
C LEU A 54 -22.81 -13.39 7.15
N PRO A 55 -22.52 -14.70 7.30
CA PRO A 55 -23.24 -15.57 8.22
C PRO A 55 -23.24 -15.12 9.69
N GLY A 56 -22.26 -14.27 10.05
CA GLY A 56 -22.12 -13.68 11.38
C GLY A 56 -22.86 -12.36 11.59
N ASP A 57 -23.53 -11.82 10.60
CA ASP A 57 -24.23 -10.54 10.73
C ASP A 57 -25.51 -10.67 11.56
N GLY A 58 -25.73 -9.70 12.47
CA GLY A 58 -26.98 -9.54 13.19
C GLY A 58 -28.06 -8.92 12.30
N LEU A 59 -29.21 -9.55 12.22
CA LEU A 59 -30.33 -9.06 11.40
C LEU A 59 -31.55 -8.82 12.29
N MET A 60 -32.20 -7.68 12.10
CA MET A 60 -33.46 -7.34 12.75
C MET A 60 -34.44 -6.72 11.75
N ILE A 61 -35.73 -6.98 11.95
CA ILE A 61 -36.80 -6.30 11.24
C ILE A 61 -37.53 -5.38 12.21
N VAL A 62 -37.72 -4.14 11.82
CA VAL A 62 -38.38 -3.10 12.61
C VAL A 62 -39.59 -2.59 11.82
N ASP A 63 -40.75 -2.50 12.48
CA ASP A 63 -41.97 -1.96 11.89
C ASP A 63 -42.01 -0.42 11.82
N LYS A 64 -43.12 0.13 11.29
CA LYS A 64 -43.37 1.58 11.21
C LYS A 64 -43.35 2.29 12.57
N ASP A 65 -43.75 1.58 13.60
CA ASP A 65 -43.83 2.11 14.99
C ASP A 65 -42.51 1.95 15.75
N LYS A 66 -41.45 1.53 15.01
CA LYS A 66 -40.11 1.27 15.53
C LYS A 66 -40.05 0.12 16.54
N VAL A 67 -40.97 -0.85 16.41
CA VAL A 67 -40.96 -2.08 17.21
C VAL A 67 -40.18 -3.17 16.45
N ILE A 68 -39.32 -3.88 17.14
CA ILE A 68 -38.59 -5.04 16.58
C ILE A 68 -39.56 -6.20 16.50
N ILE A 69 -39.89 -6.60 15.27
CA ILE A 69 -40.81 -7.71 14.99
C ILE A 69 -40.07 -9.06 14.82
N ALA A 70 -38.81 -9.01 14.37
CA ALA A 70 -37.98 -10.20 14.25
C ALA A 70 -36.50 -9.87 14.48
N ALA A 71 -35.73 -10.84 14.95
CA ALA A 71 -34.28 -10.77 15.12
C ALA A 71 -33.66 -12.16 14.97
N ASN A 72 -32.54 -12.26 14.24
CA ASN A 72 -31.81 -13.52 14.13
C ASN A 72 -31.00 -13.83 15.41
N ARG A 73 -30.41 -15.02 15.45
CA ARG A 73 -29.63 -15.48 16.60
C ARG A 73 -28.45 -14.56 16.92
N THR A 74 -27.75 -14.07 15.90
CA THR A 74 -26.60 -13.18 16.07
C THR A 74 -27.02 -11.84 16.67
N ALA A 75 -28.07 -11.20 16.17
CA ALA A 75 -28.60 -9.97 16.75
C ALA A 75 -29.02 -10.18 18.22
N ARG A 76 -29.74 -11.27 18.53
CA ARG A 76 -30.11 -11.59 19.92
C ARG A 76 -28.89 -11.79 20.80
N HIS A 77 -27.82 -12.42 20.28
CA HIS A 77 -26.58 -12.64 21.02
C HIS A 77 -25.85 -11.32 21.32
N LEU A 78 -25.71 -10.45 20.32
CA LEU A 78 -25.09 -9.13 20.47
C LEU A 78 -25.76 -8.33 21.60
N PHE A 79 -27.07 -8.30 21.65
CA PHE A 79 -27.82 -7.58 22.68
C PHE A 79 -27.90 -8.31 24.03
N LYS A 80 -27.85 -9.64 24.04
CA LYS A 80 -27.81 -10.42 25.27
C LYS A 80 -26.53 -10.15 26.07
N VAL A 81 -25.39 -10.00 25.39
CA VAL A 81 -24.11 -9.60 26.02
C VAL A 81 -24.26 -8.22 26.70
N GLN A 82 -25.15 -7.37 26.22
CA GLN A 82 -25.49 -6.07 26.78
C GLN A 82 -26.62 -6.12 27.85
N GLY A 83 -26.96 -7.30 28.33
CA GLY A 83 -27.99 -7.45 29.35
C GLY A 83 -29.45 -7.45 28.86
N LEU A 84 -29.67 -7.45 27.53
CA LEU A 84 -31.00 -7.43 26.93
C LEU A 84 -31.40 -8.84 26.46
N SER A 85 -32.17 -9.55 27.24
CA SER A 85 -32.53 -10.95 26.98
C SER A 85 -33.64 -11.14 25.94
N ASN A 86 -34.50 -10.14 25.71
CA ASN A 86 -35.57 -10.22 24.72
C ASN A 86 -35.64 -8.94 23.87
N LEU A 87 -35.42 -9.08 22.56
CA LEU A 87 -35.44 -7.99 21.59
C LEU A 87 -36.80 -7.81 20.93
N VAL A 88 -37.46 -8.93 20.60
CA VAL A 88 -38.74 -8.92 19.88
C VAL A 88 -39.84 -8.29 20.72
N GLY A 89 -40.64 -7.41 20.14
CA GLY A 89 -41.66 -6.64 20.81
C GLY A 89 -41.17 -5.36 21.48
N ARG A 90 -39.86 -5.10 21.54
CA ARG A 90 -39.33 -3.83 22.10
C ARG A 90 -39.26 -2.74 21.03
N ARG A 91 -39.49 -1.48 21.44
CA ARG A 91 -39.21 -0.33 20.59
C ARG A 91 -37.70 -0.06 20.52
N THR A 92 -37.20 0.29 19.35
CA THR A 92 -35.78 0.62 19.15
C THR A 92 -35.29 1.73 20.10
N ASN A 93 -36.15 2.69 20.41
CA ASN A 93 -35.80 3.79 21.34
C ASN A 93 -35.59 3.34 22.80
N SER A 94 -36.08 2.15 23.20
CA SER A 94 -35.87 1.60 24.54
C SER A 94 -34.54 0.84 24.67
N LEU A 95 -33.82 0.63 23.58
CA LEU A 95 -32.50 0.06 23.57
C LEU A 95 -31.47 1.15 23.83
N GLN A 96 -30.38 0.83 24.51
CA GLN A 96 -29.32 1.79 24.86
C GLN A 96 -28.60 2.42 23.66
N ILE A 97 -28.97 2.03 22.46
CA ILE A 97 -28.41 2.56 21.21
C ILE A 97 -29.30 3.70 20.75
N ASN A 98 -28.68 4.81 20.36
CA ASN A 98 -29.39 5.90 19.71
C ASN A 98 -29.79 5.51 18.29
N TRP A 99 -31.07 5.22 18.05
CA TRP A 99 -31.63 4.73 16.79
C TRP A 99 -32.30 5.81 15.91
N PRO A 100 -31.76 7.04 15.77
CA PRO A 100 -32.37 8.06 14.92
C PRO A 100 -32.34 7.61 13.45
N LEU A 101 -31.35 6.79 13.09
CA LEU A 101 -31.16 6.26 11.73
C LEU A 101 -32.37 5.45 11.25
N VAL A 102 -32.91 4.56 12.09
CA VAL A 102 -34.12 3.79 11.77
C VAL A 102 -35.31 4.70 11.50
N GLY A 103 -35.51 5.72 12.34
CA GLY A 103 -36.59 6.68 12.14
C GLY A 103 -36.43 7.56 10.91
N MET A 104 -35.20 7.88 10.53
CA MET A 104 -34.87 8.63 9.33
C MET A 104 -35.16 7.79 8.09
N VAL A 105 -34.67 6.55 8.04
CA VAL A 105 -34.86 5.62 6.91
C VAL A 105 -36.34 5.29 6.70
N LEU A 106 -37.09 5.06 7.78
CA LEU A 106 -38.56 4.83 7.67
C LEU A 106 -39.32 6.03 7.11
N LYS A 107 -38.83 7.26 7.36
CA LYS A 107 -39.46 8.49 6.83
C LYS A 107 -39.02 8.79 5.39
N THR A 108 -37.74 8.61 5.07
CA THR A 108 -37.16 9.01 3.78
C THR A 108 -37.29 7.93 2.72
N GLY A 109 -37.42 6.67 3.14
CA GLY A 109 -37.39 5.53 2.23
C GLY A 109 -35.99 5.30 1.59
N VAL A 110 -34.95 5.95 2.12
CA VAL A 110 -33.57 5.81 1.61
C VAL A 110 -32.75 5.02 2.62
N ALA A 111 -32.02 4.02 2.11
CA ALA A 111 -31.15 3.19 2.95
C ALA A 111 -29.93 3.98 3.42
N GLU A 112 -29.54 3.80 4.68
CA GLU A 112 -28.46 4.53 5.32
C GLU A 112 -27.63 3.60 6.22
N GLY A 113 -26.36 3.98 6.46
CA GLY A 113 -25.44 3.23 7.31
C GLY A 113 -24.65 4.14 8.25
N LYS A 114 -24.32 3.62 9.42
CA LYS A 114 -23.50 4.31 10.42
C LYS A 114 -22.71 3.33 11.27
N GLU A 115 -21.50 3.72 11.63
CA GLU A 115 -20.72 3.02 12.67
C GLU A 115 -21.21 3.46 14.05
N ILE A 116 -21.41 2.51 14.95
CA ILE A 116 -21.85 2.72 16.32
C ILE A 116 -20.94 1.98 17.29
N ASP A 117 -20.63 2.61 18.41
CA ASP A 117 -19.94 1.96 19.52
C ASP A 117 -20.97 1.50 20.55
N MET A 118 -20.96 0.21 20.81
CA MET A 118 -21.84 -0.42 21.78
C MET A 118 -20.98 -1.02 22.90
N GLN A 119 -20.58 -0.16 23.86
CA GLN A 119 -19.77 -0.52 25.02
C GLN A 119 -18.45 -1.27 24.67
N GLY A 120 -17.74 -0.73 23.69
CA GLY A 120 -16.46 -1.28 23.21
C GLY A 120 -16.60 -2.31 22.09
N LEU A 121 -17.82 -2.64 21.68
CA LEU A 121 -18.11 -3.38 20.46
C LEU A 121 -18.43 -2.42 19.33
N LEU A 122 -17.59 -2.32 18.32
CA LEU A 122 -17.79 -1.44 17.20
C LEU A 122 -18.62 -2.15 16.12
N LEU A 123 -19.84 -1.65 15.88
CA LEU A 123 -20.77 -2.22 14.93
C LEU A 123 -20.95 -1.29 13.72
N ALA A 124 -20.89 -1.85 12.52
CA ALA A 124 -21.44 -1.19 11.33
C ALA A 124 -22.95 -1.51 11.28
N MET A 125 -23.77 -0.49 11.56
CA MET A 125 -25.22 -0.60 11.44
C MET A 125 -25.67 -0.08 10.08
N ARG A 126 -26.46 -0.88 9.36
CA ARG A 126 -27.10 -0.51 8.10
C ARG A 126 -28.62 -0.69 8.26
N VAL A 127 -29.36 0.30 7.77
CA VAL A 127 -30.82 0.29 7.83
C VAL A 127 -31.35 0.42 6.42
N ILE A 128 -32.17 -0.54 6.01
CA ILE A 128 -32.68 -0.65 4.64
C ILE A 128 -34.20 -0.67 4.71
N PRO A 129 -34.89 0.27 4.03
CA PRO A 129 -36.36 0.31 4.05
C PRO A 129 -36.96 -0.86 3.25
N VAL A 130 -38.02 -1.44 3.81
CA VAL A 130 -38.86 -2.44 3.11
C VAL A 130 -40.15 -1.72 2.71
N THR A 131 -40.23 -1.33 1.45
CA THR A 131 -41.38 -0.59 0.95
C THR A 131 -42.13 -1.42 -0.07
N ASN A 132 -43.24 -2.03 0.32
CA ASN A 132 -44.15 -2.65 -0.66
C ASN A 132 -45.53 -1.99 -0.71
N ARG A 133 -45.92 -1.18 0.28
CA ARG A 133 -47.17 -0.38 0.29
C ARG A 133 -46.98 0.79 1.28
N PRO A 134 -47.68 1.94 1.08
CA PRO A 134 -47.61 3.11 1.98
C PRO A 134 -47.92 2.79 3.45
N ASP A 135 -48.72 1.76 3.73
CA ASP A 135 -49.17 1.39 5.08
C ASP A 135 -48.32 0.31 5.75
N THR A 136 -47.35 -0.30 5.07
CA THR A 136 -46.49 -1.36 5.60
C THR A 136 -45.01 -1.00 5.54
N ALA A 137 -44.66 0.19 6.01
CA ALA A 137 -43.28 0.58 6.11
C ALA A 137 -42.58 -0.24 7.21
N ALA A 138 -41.57 -1.00 6.84
CA ALA A 138 -40.68 -1.69 7.75
C ALA A 138 -39.23 -1.39 7.34
N ALA A 139 -38.29 -1.66 8.22
CA ALA A 139 -36.88 -1.55 7.91
C ALA A 139 -36.12 -2.82 8.35
N ILE A 140 -35.17 -3.26 7.55
CA ILE A 140 -34.19 -4.26 7.95
C ILE A 140 -32.99 -3.53 8.52
N VAL A 141 -32.60 -3.91 9.71
CA VAL A 141 -31.38 -3.45 10.38
C VAL A 141 -30.35 -4.57 10.33
N ILE A 142 -29.18 -4.26 9.76
CA ILE A 142 -28.05 -5.16 9.67
C ILE A 142 -26.97 -4.63 10.62
N LEU A 143 -26.47 -5.49 11.49
CA LEU A 143 -25.41 -5.20 12.45
C LEU A 143 -24.21 -6.11 12.16
N GLN A 144 -23.11 -5.53 11.78
CA GLN A 144 -21.87 -6.24 11.53
C GLN A 144 -20.83 -5.83 12.57
N ASP A 145 -20.25 -6.81 13.26
CA ASP A 145 -19.13 -6.55 14.16
C ASP A 145 -17.88 -6.25 13.33
N ILE A 146 -17.39 -5.03 13.46
CA ILE A 146 -16.18 -4.53 12.78
C ILE A 146 -15.04 -4.25 13.77
N THR A 147 -15.17 -4.69 15.01
CA THR A 147 -14.20 -4.40 16.07
C THR A 147 -12.80 -4.90 15.72
N GLU A 148 -12.67 -6.16 15.31
CA GLU A 148 -11.38 -6.72 14.94
C GLU A 148 -10.82 -6.09 13.64
N LEU A 149 -11.69 -5.78 12.69
CA LEU A 149 -11.29 -5.08 11.46
C LEU A 149 -10.68 -3.72 11.78
N LYS A 150 -11.38 -2.91 12.58
CA LYS A 150 -10.91 -1.57 12.98
C LYS A 150 -9.64 -1.62 13.82
N LYS A 151 -9.49 -2.62 14.69
CA LYS A 151 -8.23 -2.82 15.42
C LYS A 151 -7.07 -3.07 14.48
N LYS A 152 -7.24 -3.97 13.51
CA LYS A 152 -6.21 -4.25 12.49
C LYS A 152 -5.88 -3.03 11.65
N ASP A 153 -6.89 -2.29 11.20
CA ASP A 153 -6.68 -1.04 10.45
C ASP A 153 -5.88 -0.02 11.27
N THR A 154 -6.22 0.11 12.57
CA THR A 154 -5.49 0.99 13.49
C THR A 154 -4.05 0.52 13.70
N GLU A 155 -3.82 -0.79 13.88
CA GLU A 155 -2.48 -1.34 14.00
C GLU A 155 -1.65 -1.11 12.74
N LEU A 156 -2.24 -1.28 11.56
CA LEU A 156 -1.57 -1.01 10.28
C LEU A 156 -1.21 0.49 10.16
N LEU A 157 -2.14 1.37 10.54
CA LEU A 157 -1.90 2.81 10.54
C LEU A 157 -0.77 3.19 11.50
N ILE A 158 -0.75 2.65 12.71
CA ILE A 158 0.34 2.89 13.68
C ILE A 158 1.66 2.38 13.11
N LYS A 159 1.69 1.18 12.53
CA LYS A 159 2.90 0.65 11.89
C LYS A 159 3.43 1.56 10.80
N SER A 160 2.56 2.08 9.92
CA SER A 160 2.96 2.97 8.83
C SER A 160 3.55 4.29 9.36
N VAL A 161 2.92 4.87 10.40
CA VAL A 161 3.44 6.09 11.06
C VAL A 161 4.81 5.85 11.69
N VAL A 162 4.99 4.72 12.40
CA VAL A 162 6.28 4.37 13.02
C VAL A 162 7.37 4.17 11.97
N ILE A 163 7.08 3.47 10.88
CA ILE A 163 8.03 3.26 9.78
C ILE A 163 8.45 4.61 9.18
N ARG A 164 7.50 5.51 8.93
CA ARG A 164 7.79 6.86 8.41
C ARG A 164 8.69 7.65 9.37
N GLU A 165 8.40 7.60 10.67
CA GLU A 165 9.23 8.26 11.69
C GLU A 165 10.66 7.68 11.73
N ILE A 166 10.81 6.35 11.58
CA ILE A 166 12.13 5.70 11.50
C ILE A 166 12.91 6.24 10.30
N HIS A 167 12.29 6.31 9.11
CA HIS A 167 12.96 6.85 7.93
C HIS A 167 13.38 8.31 8.11
N HIS A 168 12.53 9.14 8.70
CA HIS A 168 12.89 10.53 9.02
C HIS A 168 14.06 10.62 9.99
N ARG A 169 14.10 9.77 11.02
CA ARG A 169 15.24 9.73 11.97
C ARG A 169 16.51 9.23 11.31
N VAL A 170 16.43 8.21 10.47
CA VAL A 170 17.60 7.74 9.71
C VAL A 170 18.15 8.85 8.83
N LYS A 171 17.30 9.56 8.07
CA LYS A 171 17.71 10.73 7.28
C LYS A 171 18.42 11.78 8.13
N ASN A 172 17.84 12.17 9.28
CA ASN A 172 18.41 13.18 10.16
C ASN A 172 19.78 12.74 10.72
N ASN A 173 19.92 11.48 11.09
CA ASN A 173 21.19 10.92 11.57
C ASN A 173 22.25 10.93 10.46
N LEU A 174 21.89 10.54 9.23
CA LEU A 174 22.79 10.58 8.09
C LEU A 174 23.24 12.01 7.75
N GLN A 175 22.33 13.00 7.80
CA GLN A 175 22.68 14.40 7.63
C GLN A 175 23.65 14.91 8.72
N THR A 176 23.46 14.46 9.96
CA THR A 176 24.38 14.79 11.06
C THR A 176 25.75 14.18 10.82
N ILE A 177 25.83 12.92 10.41
CA ILE A 177 27.08 12.23 10.06
C ILE A 177 27.78 12.96 8.91
N ALA A 178 27.05 13.31 7.84
CA ALA A 178 27.61 14.06 6.72
C ALA A 178 28.17 15.42 7.15
N SER A 179 27.50 16.11 8.08
CA SER A 179 27.98 17.38 8.64
C SER A 179 29.25 17.23 9.45
N LEU A 180 29.35 16.18 10.26
CA LEU A 180 30.58 15.86 11.01
C LEU A 180 31.75 15.51 10.07
N LEU A 181 31.50 14.71 9.03
CA LEU A 181 32.51 14.39 8.02
C LEU A 181 32.96 15.63 7.25
N ARG A 182 32.07 16.59 6.92
CA ARG A 182 32.43 17.88 6.33
C ARG A 182 33.36 18.69 7.23
N LEU A 183 33.11 18.68 8.55
CA LEU A 183 34.01 19.34 9.51
C LEU A 183 35.40 18.68 9.56
N GLN A 184 35.46 17.35 9.49
CA GLN A 184 36.73 16.64 9.45
C GLN A 184 37.47 16.88 8.11
N ALA A 185 36.77 16.91 6.97
CA ALA A 185 37.37 17.23 5.68
C ALA A 185 38.02 18.62 5.64
N ARG A 186 37.40 19.61 6.30
CA ARG A 186 37.99 20.96 6.44
C ARG A 186 39.27 20.99 7.30
N ARG A 187 39.41 20.04 8.23
CA ARG A 187 40.59 19.93 9.12
C ARG A 187 41.68 19.00 8.59
N ALA A 188 41.38 18.25 7.54
CA ALA A 188 42.34 17.32 6.94
C ALA A 188 43.50 18.08 6.29
N HIS A 189 44.71 17.60 6.54
CA HIS A 189 45.95 18.23 6.08
C HIS A 189 46.42 17.72 4.72
N THR A 190 46.02 16.52 4.33
CA THR A 190 46.38 15.91 3.02
C THR A 190 45.20 15.92 2.07
N ASP A 191 45.50 16.12 0.78
CA ASP A 191 44.45 16.14 -0.24
C ASP A 191 43.84 14.75 -0.45
N GLU A 192 44.60 13.68 -0.25
CA GLU A 192 44.11 12.30 -0.24
C GLU A 192 43.03 12.08 0.81
N THR A 193 43.26 12.53 2.06
CA THR A 193 42.28 12.44 3.15
C THR A 193 41.01 13.24 2.82
N LYS A 194 41.15 14.44 2.21
CA LYS A 194 40.00 15.25 1.79
C LYS A 194 39.17 14.56 0.72
N LEU A 195 39.81 13.89 -0.22
CA LEU A 195 39.11 13.14 -1.26
C LEU A 195 38.30 11.98 -0.68
N VAL A 196 38.94 11.13 0.17
CA VAL A 196 38.26 10.01 0.83
C VAL A 196 37.07 10.49 1.67
N LEU A 197 37.24 11.60 2.45
CA LEU A 197 36.12 12.14 3.22
C LEU A 197 35.01 12.71 2.34
N ARG A 198 35.35 13.30 1.20
CA ARG A 198 34.35 13.78 0.22
C ARG A 198 33.52 12.64 -0.33
N ASP A 199 34.15 11.53 -0.70
CA ASP A 199 33.45 10.33 -1.16
C ASP A 199 32.52 9.77 -0.08
N CYS A 200 32.99 9.71 1.18
CA CYS A 200 32.14 9.30 2.29
C CYS A 200 30.92 10.22 2.47
N ILE A 201 31.12 11.54 2.37
CA ILE A 201 30.04 12.53 2.49
C ILE A 201 29.00 12.32 1.38
N ASN A 202 29.45 12.15 0.14
CA ASN A 202 28.59 11.94 -1.01
C ASN A 202 27.73 10.69 -0.80
N ARG A 203 28.32 9.56 -0.40
CA ARG A 203 27.59 8.32 -0.13
C ARG A 203 26.57 8.45 0.99
N VAL A 204 26.96 9.03 2.13
CA VAL A 204 26.05 9.26 3.25
C VAL A 204 24.87 10.14 2.84
N THR A 205 25.13 11.19 2.06
CA THR A 205 24.08 12.09 1.56
C THR A 205 23.14 11.36 0.59
N SER A 206 23.66 10.52 -0.28
CA SER A 206 22.89 9.74 -1.24
C SER A 206 21.99 8.72 -0.55
N ILE A 207 22.49 8.02 0.49
CA ILE A 207 21.67 7.12 1.30
C ILE A 207 20.51 7.90 1.97
N ALA A 208 20.76 9.13 2.43
CA ALA A 208 19.72 9.97 3.04
C ALA A 208 18.61 10.33 2.02
N VAL A 209 18.96 10.60 0.77
CA VAL A 209 18.00 10.84 -0.33
C VAL A 209 17.14 9.60 -0.59
N VAL A 210 17.75 8.42 -0.69
CA VAL A 210 17.02 7.15 -0.85
C VAL A 210 16.01 6.95 0.29
N HIS A 211 16.43 7.15 1.54
CA HIS A 211 15.54 7.02 2.69
C HIS A 211 14.39 8.04 2.69
N GLU A 212 14.59 9.23 2.13
CA GLU A 212 13.53 10.23 1.97
C GLU A 212 12.45 9.78 0.98
N PHE A 213 12.85 9.28 -0.17
CA PHE A 213 11.90 8.75 -1.17
C PHE A 213 11.10 7.56 -0.62
N LEU A 214 11.76 6.65 0.10
CA LEU A 214 11.09 5.48 0.67
C LEU A 214 10.11 5.84 1.79
N SER A 215 10.33 6.94 2.50
CA SER A 215 9.43 7.40 3.57
C SER A 215 8.08 7.94 3.08
N GLN A 216 7.97 8.29 1.82
CA GLN A 216 6.76 8.91 1.24
C GLN A 216 5.71 7.90 0.74
N GLN A 217 6.00 6.61 0.74
CA GLN A 217 5.11 5.57 0.22
C GLN A 217 4.52 4.69 1.33
N ASP A 218 3.18 4.74 1.47
CA ASP A 218 2.43 4.09 2.57
C ASP A 218 2.10 2.59 2.34
N SER A 219 2.41 2.00 1.17
CA SER A 219 1.80 0.73 0.74
C SER A 219 2.64 -0.54 0.94
N GLY A 220 3.80 -0.48 1.58
CA GLY A 220 4.70 -1.64 1.73
C GLY A 220 5.35 -2.14 0.43
N LYS A 221 4.82 -1.75 -0.73
CA LYS A 221 5.41 -1.92 -2.07
C LYS A 221 5.72 -0.56 -2.66
N ILE A 222 6.88 -0.44 -3.29
CA ILE A 222 7.40 0.81 -3.85
C ILE A 222 7.46 0.69 -5.35
N ASP A 223 6.99 1.73 -6.06
CA ASP A 223 7.22 1.85 -7.49
C ASP A 223 8.69 2.25 -7.72
N VAL A 224 9.45 1.28 -8.22
CA VAL A 224 10.89 1.45 -8.47
C VAL A 224 11.16 2.53 -9.52
N ALA A 225 10.27 2.70 -10.52
CA ALA A 225 10.44 3.74 -11.53
C ALA A 225 10.38 5.14 -10.92
N VAL A 226 9.41 5.38 -10.03
CA VAL A 226 9.25 6.67 -9.33
C VAL A 226 10.43 6.94 -8.41
N ALA A 227 10.87 5.93 -7.63
CA ALA A 227 12.01 6.06 -6.74
C ALA A 227 13.31 6.31 -7.51
N ALA A 228 13.55 5.55 -8.58
CA ALA A 228 14.72 5.68 -9.42
C ALA A 228 14.79 7.05 -10.13
N GLN A 229 13.66 7.54 -10.63
CA GLN A 229 13.59 8.88 -11.24
C GLN A 229 13.95 9.97 -10.25
N GLY A 230 13.39 9.91 -9.04
CA GLY A 230 13.67 10.92 -8.01
C GLY A 230 15.15 10.93 -7.58
N ILE A 231 15.79 9.76 -7.45
CA ILE A 231 17.23 9.65 -7.16
C ILE A 231 18.05 10.22 -8.30
N TYR A 232 17.70 9.85 -9.53
CA TYR A 232 18.34 10.37 -10.74
C TYR A 232 18.28 11.89 -10.81
N GLU A 233 17.09 12.48 -10.63
CA GLU A 233 16.92 13.96 -10.64
C GLU A 233 17.71 14.64 -9.54
N ALA A 234 17.72 14.06 -8.32
CA ALA A 234 18.48 14.61 -7.20
C ALA A 234 20.00 14.61 -7.45
N ILE A 235 20.52 13.53 -8.07
CA ILE A 235 21.94 13.43 -8.39
C ILE A 235 22.31 14.42 -9.50
N ILE A 236 21.52 14.48 -10.57
CA ILE A 236 21.75 15.44 -11.66
C ILE A 236 21.70 16.88 -11.14
N ALA A 237 20.74 17.22 -10.27
CA ALA A 237 20.63 18.54 -9.66
C ALA A 237 21.80 18.89 -8.73
N SER A 238 22.43 17.88 -8.11
CA SER A 238 23.58 18.04 -7.20
C SER A 238 24.92 18.21 -7.94
N MET A 239 24.93 18.06 -9.26
CA MET A 239 26.15 18.18 -10.07
C MET A 239 26.73 19.60 -9.98
N ALA A 240 27.91 19.69 -9.39
CA ALA A 240 28.54 20.96 -9.02
C ALA A 240 29.39 21.59 -10.12
N ASP A 241 29.56 20.95 -11.30
CA ASP A 241 30.38 21.54 -12.37
C ASP A 241 29.51 22.25 -13.42
N PRO A 242 29.41 23.59 -13.37
CA PRO A 242 28.63 24.38 -14.35
C PRO A 242 29.18 24.29 -15.76
N ASN A 243 30.40 23.78 -15.92
CA ASN A 243 31.07 23.70 -17.24
C ASN A 243 30.79 22.37 -17.94
N LEU A 244 30.29 21.36 -17.21
CA LEU A 244 29.97 20.04 -17.77
C LEU A 244 28.54 20.01 -18.35
N LYS A 245 28.43 19.99 -19.68
CA LYS A 245 27.14 19.84 -20.38
C LYS A 245 26.83 18.37 -20.61
N LEU A 246 25.99 17.79 -19.75
CA LEU A 246 25.53 16.42 -19.91
C LEU A 246 24.20 16.36 -20.65
N GLN A 247 24.13 15.50 -21.66
CA GLN A 247 22.89 15.02 -22.23
C GLN A 247 22.49 13.76 -21.48
N THR A 248 21.37 13.79 -20.80
CA THR A 248 20.95 12.67 -19.97
C THR A 248 19.56 12.17 -20.38
N SER A 249 19.33 10.85 -20.33
CA SER A 249 18.02 10.26 -20.51
C SER A 249 17.70 9.27 -19.40
N PHE A 250 16.43 9.22 -19.03
CA PHE A 250 15.90 8.28 -18.04
C PHE A 250 14.66 7.60 -18.60
N LYS A 251 14.63 6.26 -18.58
CA LYS A 251 13.49 5.46 -18.98
C LYS A 251 13.30 4.33 -17.96
N ALA A 252 12.09 4.17 -17.44
CA ALA A 252 11.80 3.11 -16.50
C ALA A 252 10.40 2.54 -16.71
N ASP A 253 10.29 1.23 -16.64
CA ASP A 253 9.03 0.52 -16.56
C ASP A 253 8.50 0.56 -15.12
N ASN A 254 7.18 0.68 -14.94
CA ASN A 254 6.56 0.62 -13.62
C ASN A 254 6.66 -0.78 -13.04
N VAL A 255 7.36 -0.89 -11.91
CA VAL A 255 7.58 -2.15 -11.18
C VAL A 255 7.35 -1.91 -9.70
N LEU A 256 6.39 -2.63 -9.11
CA LEU A 256 6.09 -2.58 -7.69
C LEU A 256 6.88 -3.68 -6.96
N LEU A 257 7.84 -3.31 -6.13
CA LEU A 257 8.64 -4.24 -5.33
C LEU A 257 8.48 -3.98 -3.83
N PRO A 258 8.75 -5.00 -2.98
CA PRO A 258 8.87 -4.81 -1.55
C PRO A 258 9.91 -3.73 -1.19
N SER A 259 9.67 -3.00 -0.09
CA SER A 259 10.48 -1.84 0.31
C SER A 259 11.98 -2.15 0.47
N ASP A 260 12.33 -3.33 0.99
CA ASP A 260 13.72 -3.78 1.12
C ASP A 260 14.41 -3.92 -0.24
N LYS A 261 13.74 -4.52 -1.22
CA LYS A 261 14.27 -4.71 -2.59
C LYS A 261 14.38 -3.39 -3.35
N ALA A 262 13.35 -2.54 -3.24
CA ALA A 262 13.38 -1.21 -3.83
C ALA A 262 14.53 -0.36 -3.24
N THR A 263 14.81 -0.50 -1.93
CA THR A 263 15.95 0.15 -1.27
C THR A 263 17.28 -0.30 -1.86
N SER A 264 17.48 -1.60 -2.00
CA SER A 264 18.72 -2.15 -2.57
C SER A 264 18.93 -1.70 -4.03
N ILE A 265 17.87 -1.68 -4.85
CA ILE A 265 17.92 -1.15 -6.23
C ILE A 265 18.27 0.34 -6.23
N ALA A 266 17.65 1.12 -5.36
CA ALA A 266 17.87 2.55 -5.24
C ALA A 266 19.32 2.87 -4.85
N LEU A 267 19.90 2.11 -3.93
CA LEU A 267 21.31 2.27 -3.53
C LEU A 267 22.27 1.84 -4.64
N VAL A 268 21.98 0.73 -5.33
CA VAL A 268 22.76 0.30 -6.49
C VAL A 268 22.72 1.35 -7.60
N LEU A 269 21.54 1.85 -7.94
CA LEU A 269 21.37 2.95 -8.91
C LEU A 269 22.20 4.16 -8.52
N ASN A 270 22.09 4.57 -7.26
CA ASN A 270 22.84 5.72 -6.75
C ASN A 270 24.35 5.56 -6.89
N GLU A 271 24.91 4.41 -6.47
CA GLU A 271 26.34 4.15 -6.57
C GLU A 271 26.80 4.08 -8.04
N LEU A 272 26.01 3.50 -8.95
CA LEU A 272 26.33 3.45 -10.38
C LEU A 272 26.31 4.85 -11.01
N LEU A 273 25.30 5.67 -10.69
CA LEU A 273 25.22 7.04 -11.14
C LEU A 273 26.41 7.88 -10.66
N GLN A 274 26.74 7.75 -9.37
CA GLN A 274 27.87 8.46 -8.78
C GLN A 274 29.21 8.04 -9.44
N ASN A 275 29.41 6.72 -9.66
CA ASN A 275 30.61 6.22 -10.33
C ASN A 275 30.73 6.76 -11.77
N SER A 276 29.63 6.83 -12.53
CA SER A 276 29.65 7.41 -13.86
C SER A 276 30.02 8.89 -13.85
N LEU A 277 29.48 9.66 -12.91
CA LEU A 277 29.77 11.08 -12.79
C LEU A 277 31.19 11.37 -12.35
N ASP A 278 31.72 10.62 -11.39
CA ASP A 278 33.04 10.84 -10.81
C ASP A 278 34.17 10.37 -11.74
N HIS A 279 33.94 9.32 -12.54
CA HIS A 279 34.99 8.67 -13.33
C HIS A 279 34.83 8.86 -14.85
N ALA A 280 33.61 8.76 -15.39
CA ALA A 280 33.41 8.79 -16.82
C ALA A 280 33.69 10.17 -17.44
N PHE A 281 33.37 11.24 -16.72
CA PHE A 281 33.45 12.61 -17.25
C PHE A 281 34.58 13.46 -16.66
N ALA A 282 35.50 12.85 -15.92
CA ALA A 282 36.66 13.55 -15.38
C ALA A 282 37.48 14.22 -16.49
N GLY A 283 37.61 15.57 -16.41
CA GLY A 283 38.35 16.37 -17.39
C GLY A 283 37.62 16.64 -18.72
N ARG A 284 36.33 16.29 -18.84
CA ARG A 284 35.49 16.56 -20.03
C ARG A 284 34.56 17.74 -19.78
N CYS A 285 34.22 18.43 -20.87
CA CYS A 285 33.25 19.54 -20.86
C CYS A 285 31.85 19.14 -21.36
N CYS A 286 31.70 17.94 -21.91
CA CYS A 286 30.44 17.40 -22.37
C CYS A 286 30.44 15.87 -22.32
N GLY A 287 29.25 15.29 -22.25
CA GLY A 287 29.07 13.85 -22.30
C GLY A 287 27.58 13.48 -22.38
N ARG A 288 27.35 12.20 -22.59
CA ARG A 288 26.01 11.62 -22.59
C ARG A 288 25.96 10.45 -21.62
N PHE A 289 24.83 10.35 -20.93
CA PHE A 289 24.60 9.19 -20.07
C PHE A 289 23.11 8.85 -20.03
N ASP A 290 22.84 7.54 -20.17
CA ASP A 290 21.50 7.00 -20.30
C ASP A 290 21.24 5.98 -19.18
N VAL A 291 20.06 6.09 -18.55
CA VAL A 291 19.58 5.17 -17.52
C VAL A 291 18.31 4.49 -18.01
N GLU A 292 18.30 3.18 -17.99
CA GLU A 292 17.16 2.38 -18.38
C GLU A 292 16.86 1.32 -17.32
N PHE A 293 15.59 1.23 -16.88
CA PHE A 293 15.09 0.14 -16.02
C PHE A 293 13.88 -0.49 -16.69
N TYR A 294 13.99 -1.74 -17.10
CA TYR A 294 12.95 -2.40 -17.90
C TYR A 294 12.75 -3.87 -17.54
N LYS A 295 11.56 -4.39 -17.86
CA LYS A 295 11.21 -5.80 -17.69
C LYS A 295 11.75 -6.63 -18.84
N ILE A 296 12.34 -7.77 -18.50
CA ILE A 296 12.70 -8.82 -19.44
C ILE A 296 12.04 -10.14 -18.99
N PRO A 297 11.91 -11.15 -19.83
CA PRO A 297 11.32 -12.43 -19.44
C PRO A 297 12.00 -13.02 -18.21
N GLY A 298 11.27 -13.14 -17.09
CA GLY A 298 11.75 -13.69 -15.83
C GLY A 298 12.68 -12.79 -15.01
N SER A 299 12.92 -11.54 -15.41
CA SER A 299 13.85 -10.66 -14.72
C SER A 299 13.55 -9.16 -14.95
N TYR A 300 14.22 -8.31 -14.18
CA TYR A 300 14.34 -6.87 -14.41
C TYR A 300 15.78 -6.53 -14.77
N CYS A 301 15.96 -5.56 -15.64
CA CYS A 301 17.27 -5.07 -16.05
C CYS A 301 17.41 -3.59 -15.74
N LEU A 302 18.43 -3.23 -14.93
CA LEU A 302 18.87 -1.86 -14.74
C LEU A 302 20.15 -1.68 -15.55
N LYS A 303 20.15 -0.72 -16.47
CA LYS A 303 21.24 -0.43 -17.37
C LYS A 303 21.63 1.03 -17.30
N ILE A 304 22.91 1.30 -17.09
CA ILE A 304 23.47 2.65 -17.03
C ILE A 304 24.65 2.70 -17.97
N CYS A 305 24.56 3.49 -19.02
CA CYS A 305 25.61 3.62 -20.02
C CYS A 305 26.05 5.08 -20.15
N ASP A 306 27.34 5.31 -20.22
CA ASP A 306 27.98 6.59 -20.51
C ASP A 306 28.84 6.55 -21.77
N ASP A 307 29.11 7.73 -22.35
CA ASP A 307 30.05 7.93 -23.45
C ASP A 307 31.40 8.50 -22.96
N GLY A 308 31.73 8.24 -21.71
CA GLY A 308 32.86 8.83 -20.99
C GLY A 308 34.22 8.26 -21.37
N ASN A 309 35.15 8.36 -20.42
CA ASN A 309 36.54 7.95 -20.58
C ASN A 309 36.73 6.43 -20.71
N GLY A 310 35.68 5.63 -20.43
CA GLY A 310 35.73 4.17 -20.46
C GLY A 310 36.46 3.54 -19.26
N LEU A 311 36.63 2.24 -19.31
CA LEU A 311 37.32 1.49 -18.27
C LEU A 311 38.84 1.59 -18.44
N PRO A 312 39.64 1.60 -17.37
CA PRO A 312 41.10 1.57 -17.47
C PRO A 312 41.58 0.25 -18.12
N PRO A 313 42.73 0.29 -18.80
CA PRO A 313 43.32 -0.93 -19.39
C PRO A 313 43.52 -2.02 -18.33
N GLY A 314 43.07 -3.23 -18.64
CA GLY A 314 43.19 -4.37 -17.73
C GLY A 314 42.16 -4.38 -16.59
N PHE A 315 41.07 -3.60 -16.69
CA PHE A 315 40.02 -3.64 -15.71
C PHE A 315 39.37 -5.02 -15.59
N VAL A 316 39.40 -5.60 -14.39
CA VAL A 316 38.70 -6.84 -14.04
C VAL A 316 37.81 -6.54 -12.84
N LEU A 317 36.48 -6.74 -13.00
CA LEU A 317 35.49 -6.38 -11.98
C LEU A 317 35.75 -7.08 -10.63
N ASP A 318 36.14 -8.36 -10.66
CA ASP A 318 36.37 -9.16 -9.45
C ASP A 318 37.63 -8.78 -8.68
N GLU A 319 38.58 -8.14 -9.34
CA GLU A 319 39.83 -7.66 -8.71
C GLU A 319 39.70 -6.23 -8.14
N GLN A 320 38.57 -5.59 -8.38
CA GLN A 320 38.38 -4.20 -7.96
C GLN A 320 38.20 -4.08 -6.44
N THR A 321 38.99 -3.21 -5.86
CA THR A 321 38.98 -2.93 -4.40
C THR A 321 38.16 -1.70 -4.02
N SER A 322 37.59 -0.97 -5.00
CA SER A 322 36.81 0.24 -4.70
C SER A 322 35.57 -0.12 -3.87
N LEU A 323 35.31 0.69 -2.85
CA LEU A 323 34.21 0.45 -1.91
C LEU A 323 32.85 0.46 -2.62
N GLY A 324 32.64 1.34 -3.60
CA GLY A 324 31.39 1.43 -4.37
C GLY A 324 31.05 0.16 -5.11
N LEU A 325 32.02 -0.39 -5.87
CA LEU A 325 31.80 -1.64 -6.61
C LEU A 325 31.55 -2.84 -5.69
N LYS A 326 32.21 -2.89 -4.52
CA LYS A 326 31.94 -3.90 -3.50
C LYS A 326 30.52 -3.82 -2.94
N ILE A 327 30.04 -2.60 -2.66
CA ILE A 327 28.66 -2.36 -2.21
C ILE A 327 27.68 -2.82 -3.27
N ILE A 328 27.86 -2.41 -4.52
CA ILE A 328 27.00 -2.82 -5.65
C ILE A 328 26.95 -4.34 -5.74
N LYS A 329 28.12 -5.01 -5.80
CA LYS A 329 28.20 -6.46 -5.92
C LYS A 329 27.49 -7.16 -4.77
N THR A 330 27.76 -6.75 -3.52
CA THR A 330 27.12 -7.32 -2.34
C THR A 330 25.61 -7.18 -2.39
N MET A 331 25.08 -5.98 -2.69
CA MET A 331 23.64 -5.74 -2.76
C MET A 331 22.97 -6.52 -3.90
N VAL A 332 23.62 -6.58 -5.07
CA VAL A 332 23.06 -7.30 -6.21
C VAL A 332 23.05 -8.81 -5.96
N GLU A 333 24.13 -9.38 -5.44
CA GLU A 333 24.26 -10.82 -5.22
C GLU A 333 23.48 -11.29 -3.98
N ALA A 334 23.65 -10.61 -2.83
CA ALA A 334 23.06 -11.04 -1.56
C ALA A 334 21.60 -10.61 -1.41
N ASP A 335 21.27 -9.32 -1.68
CA ASP A 335 19.94 -8.80 -1.42
C ASP A 335 19.00 -9.03 -2.60
N LEU A 336 19.47 -8.78 -3.84
CA LEU A 336 18.66 -8.86 -5.05
C LEU A 336 18.74 -10.22 -5.74
N ARG A 337 19.66 -11.11 -5.35
CA ARG A 337 19.92 -12.40 -5.97
C ARG A 337 20.13 -12.30 -7.48
N GLY A 338 20.70 -11.18 -7.91
CA GLY A 338 20.91 -10.81 -9.30
C GLY A 338 22.35 -10.99 -9.75
N THR A 339 22.64 -10.49 -10.94
CA THR A 339 23.98 -10.42 -11.52
C THR A 339 24.35 -9.00 -11.88
N PHE A 340 25.63 -8.68 -11.72
CA PHE A 340 26.19 -7.37 -12.05
C PHE A 340 27.35 -7.52 -13.01
N THR A 341 27.32 -6.80 -14.13
CA THR A 341 28.39 -6.75 -15.12
C THR A 341 28.70 -5.32 -15.53
N ILE A 342 29.94 -5.05 -15.89
CA ILE A 342 30.37 -3.80 -16.50
C ILE A 342 31.07 -4.12 -17.81
N GLU A 343 30.65 -3.47 -18.89
CA GLU A 343 31.16 -3.66 -20.22
C GLU A 343 31.81 -2.38 -20.75
N ALA A 344 32.99 -2.51 -21.34
CA ALA A 344 33.59 -1.42 -22.07
C ALA A 344 32.87 -1.25 -23.42
N LEU A 345 32.37 -0.05 -23.69
CA LEU A 345 31.82 0.32 -24.98
C LEU A 345 32.94 0.85 -25.89
N LYS A 346 32.63 1.06 -27.17
CA LYS A 346 33.56 1.70 -28.11
C LYS A 346 33.94 3.11 -27.62
N HIS A 347 33.03 3.80 -26.97
CA HIS A 347 33.18 5.05 -26.24
C HIS A 347 32.41 4.91 -24.93
N GLY A 348 33.10 4.98 -23.78
CA GLY A 348 32.49 4.95 -22.47
C GLY A 348 32.28 3.53 -21.88
N THR A 349 31.34 3.42 -20.98
CA THR A 349 31.09 2.24 -20.16
C THR A 349 29.60 1.93 -20.08
N CYS A 350 29.24 0.67 -19.91
CA CYS A 350 27.89 0.25 -19.64
C CYS A 350 27.83 -0.72 -18.45
N ALA A 351 27.17 -0.33 -17.37
CA ALA A 351 26.89 -1.15 -16.22
C ALA A 351 25.50 -1.77 -16.37
N VAL A 352 25.41 -3.09 -16.16
CA VAL A 352 24.17 -3.85 -16.29
C VAL A 352 23.95 -4.67 -15.03
N VAL A 353 22.76 -4.52 -14.45
CA VAL A 353 22.29 -5.30 -13.30
C VAL A 353 21.04 -6.05 -13.73
N THR A 354 21.05 -7.37 -13.59
CA THR A 354 19.90 -8.23 -13.86
C THR A 354 19.36 -8.80 -12.56
N ILE A 355 18.08 -8.65 -12.32
CA ILE A 355 17.40 -8.99 -11.06
C ILE A 355 16.27 -9.97 -11.37
N PRO A 356 16.18 -11.16 -10.74
CA PRO A 356 15.10 -12.11 -10.96
C PRO A 356 13.73 -11.53 -10.60
N SER A 357 12.69 -11.78 -11.42
CA SER A 357 11.31 -11.29 -11.18
C SER A 357 10.57 -12.02 -10.06
N GLU A 358 11.08 -13.16 -9.57
CA GLU A 358 10.53 -13.90 -8.42
C GLU A 358 10.53 -13.08 -7.11
N LEU A 359 11.09 -11.88 -7.13
CA LEU A 359 11.02 -10.90 -6.03
C LEU A 359 9.63 -10.26 -5.88
N GLU A 360 8.68 -10.52 -6.77
CA GLU A 360 7.28 -10.02 -6.65
C GLU A 360 6.48 -10.76 -5.58
N GLY A 361 7.11 -11.32 -4.56
CA GLY A 361 6.48 -11.81 -3.35
C GLY A 361 5.63 -13.07 -3.57
N SER A 362 6.12 -14.21 -3.17
CA SER A 362 5.23 -15.30 -2.72
C SER A 362 4.41 -14.79 -1.54
N GLU A 363 3.11 -14.57 -1.75
CA GLU A 363 2.12 -14.41 -0.68
C GLU A 363 2.06 -15.65 0.22
#